data_62d9831bf028bd59810de1b36bdf9ccd
#
_entry.id   62d9831bf028bd59810de1b36bdf9ccd
#
_cell.length_a   1.000
_cell.length_b   1.000
_cell.length_c   1.000
_cell.angle_alpha   90.00
_cell.angle_beta   90.00
_cell.angle_gamma   90.00
#
_symmetry.space_group_name_H-M   'P 1'
#
loop_
_entity.id
_entity.type
_entity.pdbx_description
1 polymer ?
#
loop_
_entity_poly.entity_id
_entity_poly.type
_entity_poly.pdbx_seq_one_letter_code
_entity_poly.pdbx_strand_id
1 'polypeptide(L)'
;MRDLMVDIETFYASMGFNALAYGHTDPDTMKWWSQQSEQAQKDAFGGTADPVQVAKDFAKFIWHDAKPWGNGSTFDITILEAWFNAVGVRCPWKFWNVRDVRTAVDLLGINPKEFTRDGTYHNALDDCLHQIKYLTSGTKTL
;
A
#
# COMPACT_ATOMS: atom_id res chain seq x y z
N MET A 1 15.11 10.58 -10.06
CA MET A 1 13.83 10.44 -9.31
C MET A 1 13.39 8.99 -9.39
N ARG A 2 13.29 8.31 -8.27
CA ARG A 2 12.96 6.89 -8.23
C ARG A 2 11.55 6.70 -7.74
N ASP A 3 10.75 5.95 -8.48
CA ASP A 3 9.43 5.53 -8.04
C ASP A 3 9.59 4.42 -6.99
N LEU A 4 8.85 4.49 -5.89
CA LEU A 4 8.91 3.54 -4.78
C LEU A 4 8.63 2.08 -5.20
N MET A 5 7.95 1.91 -6.33
CA MET A 5 7.64 0.60 -6.90
C MET A 5 8.76 0.00 -7.77
N VAL A 6 9.79 0.76 -8.11
CA VAL A 6 10.87 0.33 -9.02
C VAL A 6 12.13 -0.09 -8.25
N ASP A 7 12.30 0.36 -7.03
CA ASP A 7 13.39 -0.08 -6.14
C ASP A 7 12.88 -1.20 -5.22
N ILE A 8 13.41 -2.39 -5.42
CA ILE A 8 12.99 -3.64 -4.81
C ILE A 8 13.52 -3.78 -3.37
N GLU A 9 13.47 -2.72 -2.58
CA GLU A 9 13.60 -2.85 -1.15
C GLU A 9 12.20 -2.92 -0.55
N THR A 10 11.90 -4.03 0.11
CA THR A 10 10.59 -4.27 0.70
C THR A 10 10.60 -3.82 2.15
N PHE A 11 9.79 -2.82 2.46
CA PHE A 11 9.41 -2.54 3.84
C PHE A 11 8.17 -3.38 4.17
N TYR A 12 8.30 -4.27 5.13
CA TYR A 12 7.18 -5.05 5.64
C TYR A 12 7.01 -4.82 7.13
N ALA A 13 5.80 -4.46 7.53
CA ALA A 13 5.40 -4.40 8.93
C ALA A 13 3.93 -4.80 9.06
N SER A 14 3.59 -5.52 10.10
CA SER A 14 2.22 -5.87 10.41
C SER A 14 1.88 -5.41 11.83
N MET A 15 0.99 -4.44 11.91
CA MET A 15 0.53 -3.84 13.18
C MET A 15 -0.69 -4.57 13.74
N GLY A 16 -1.41 -5.29 12.90
CA GLY A 16 -2.64 -5.97 13.29
C GLY A 16 -3.61 -5.04 14.01
N PHE A 17 -4.21 -5.53 15.09
CA PHE A 17 -5.16 -4.74 15.89
C PHE A 17 -4.53 -3.55 16.64
N ASN A 18 -3.21 -3.46 16.75
CA ASN A 18 -2.55 -2.29 17.36
C ASN A 18 -2.82 -1.01 16.57
N ALA A 19 -3.07 -1.13 15.26
CA ALA A 19 -3.43 0.00 14.41
C ALA A 19 -4.76 0.66 14.79
N LEU A 20 -5.67 -0.06 15.47
CA LEU A 20 -6.99 0.46 15.86
C LEU A 20 -6.92 1.61 16.86
N ALA A 21 -5.82 1.77 17.58
CA ALA A 21 -5.60 2.93 18.45
C ALA A 21 -5.56 4.26 17.67
N TYR A 22 -5.35 4.20 16.34
CA TYR A 22 -5.15 5.35 15.46
C TYR A 22 -6.12 5.36 14.27
N GLY A 23 -7.17 4.54 14.30
CA GLY A 23 -8.11 4.42 13.20
C GLY A 23 -9.52 4.03 13.65
N HIS A 24 -10.36 3.77 12.69
CA HIS A 24 -11.73 3.33 12.90
C HIS A 24 -11.93 1.93 12.32
N THR A 25 -12.83 1.16 12.94
CA THR A 25 -13.38 -0.06 12.35
C THR A 25 -14.75 0.23 11.75
N ASP A 26 -14.91 -0.13 10.48
CA ASP A 26 -16.20 -0.14 9.83
C ASP A 26 -16.80 -1.55 9.90
N PRO A 27 -18.04 -1.72 10.42
CA PRO A 27 -18.66 -3.05 10.57
C PRO A 27 -18.78 -3.83 9.26
N ASP A 28 -19.10 -3.16 8.16
CA ASP A 28 -19.25 -3.82 6.85
C ASP A 28 -17.89 -4.28 6.32
N THR A 29 -16.83 -3.49 6.53
CA THR A 29 -15.45 -3.88 6.21
C THR A 29 -15.00 -5.06 7.07
N MET A 30 -15.29 -5.08 8.35
CA MET A 30 -14.97 -6.21 9.22
C MET A 30 -15.72 -7.49 8.82
N LYS A 31 -16.99 -7.35 8.43
CA LYS A 31 -17.77 -8.47 7.89
C LYS A 31 -17.17 -8.99 6.58
N TRP A 32 -16.75 -8.11 5.69
CA TRP A 32 -16.08 -8.50 4.45
C TRP A 32 -14.77 -9.27 4.74
N TRP A 33 -13.95 -8.79 5.68
CA TRP A 33 -12.73 -9.48 6.10
C TRP A 33 -13.01 -10.87 6.67
N SER A 34 -14.09 -11.06 7.43
CA SER A 34 -14.46 -12.38 7.98
C SER A 34 -14.77 -13.42 6.90
N GLN A 35 -15.04 -12.99 5.67
CA GLN A 35 -15.32 -13.86 4.52
C GLN A 35 -14.06 -14.17 3.68
N GLN A 36 -12.92 -13.55 4.01
CA GLN A 36 -11.66 -13.79 3.31
C GLN A 36 -10.98 -15.08 3.82
N SER A 37 -9.96 -15.56 3.08
CA SER A 37 -9.21 -16.74 3.50
C SER A 37 -8.56 -16.55 4.87
N GLU A 38 -8.36 -17.65 5.60
CA GLU A 38 -7.64 -17.62 6.89
C GLU A 38 -6.26 -17.00 6.76
N GLN A 39 -5.56 -17.26 5.66
CA GLN A 39 -4.25 -16.68 5.40
C GLN A 39 -4.34 -15.16 5.24
N ALA A 40 -5.32 -14.67 4.47
CA ALA A 40 -5.50 -13.22 4.30
C ALA A 40 -5.85 -12.53 5.62
N GLN A 41 -6.70 -13.14 6.44
CA GLN A 41 -7.04 -12.63 7.77
C GLN A 41 -5.82 -12.60 8.70
N LYS A 42 -5.00 -13.67 8.69
CA LYS A 42 -3.77 -13.75 9.47
C LYS A 42 -2.76 -12.69 9.06
N ASP A 43 -2.58 -12.49 7.77
CA ASP A 43 -1.67 -11.47 7.23
C ASP A 43 -2.12 -10.06 7.61
N ALA A 44 -3.42 -9.79 7.55
CA ALA A 44 -3.97 -8.48 7.90
C ALA A 44 -3.96 -8.17 9.40
N PHE A 45 -4.34 -9.15 10.24
CA PHE A 45 -4.62 -8.91 11.66
C PHE A 45 -3.65 -9.59 12.63
N GLY A 46 -2.79 -10.49 12.17
CA GLY A 46 -1.89 -11.28 13.02
C GLY A 46 -0.66 -10.52 13.52
N GLY A 47 -0.42 -9.31 13.06
CA GLY A 47 0.75 -8.53 13.45
C GLY A 47 0.61 -7.90 14.82
N THR A 48 1.76 -7.60 15.44
CA THR A 48 1.85 -7.03 16.79
C THR A 48 2.81 -5.84 16.87
N ALA A 49 3.29 -5.33 15.73
CA ALA A 49 4.22 -4.21 15.71
C ALA A 49 3.61 -2.93 16.29
N ASP A 50 4.43 -2.13 16.96
CA ASP A 50 4.01 -0.83 17.47
C ASP A 50 3.81 0.17 16.33
N PRO A 51 2.61 0.76 16.16
CA PRO A 51 2.32 1.67 15.05
C PRO A 51 3.22 2.92 15.00
N VAL A 52 3.62 3.45 16.14
CA VAL A 52 4.51 4.62 16.20
C VAL A 52 5.92 4.25 15.72
N GLN A 53 6.43 3.10 16.15
CA GLN A 53 7.75 2.63 15.72
C GLN A 53 7.76 2.28 14.23
N VAL A 54 6.71 1.62 13.74
CA VAL A 54 6.53 1.31 12.32
C VAL A 54 6.54 2.59 11.48
N ALA A 55 5.85 3.64 11.91
CA ALA A 55 5.84 4.92 11.19
C ALA A 55 7.23 5.55 11.12
N LYS A 56 7.99 5.53 12.22
CA LYS A 56 9.36 6.03 12.27
C LYS A 56 10.30 5.26 11.35
N ASP A 57 10.21 3.94 11.34
CA ASP A 57 11.05 3.08 10.52
C ASP A 57 10.70 3.22 9.04
N PHE A 58 9.40 3.30 8.72
CA PHE A 58 8.93 3.55 7.36
C PHE A 58 9.38 4.93 6.84
N ALA A 59 9.30 5.97 7.67
CA ALA A 59 9.78 7.31 7.31
C ALA A 59 11.29 7.36 7.04
N LYS A 60 12.09 6.51 7.71
CA LYS A 60 13.53 6.37 7.42
C LYS A 60 13.81 5.58 6.16
N PHE A 61 12.99 4.59 5.87
CA PHE A 61 13.12 3.75 4.67
C PHE A 61 12.84 4.55 3.39
N ILE A 62 11.87 5.46 3.43
CA ILE A 62 11.45 6.23 2.26
C ILE A 62 12.37 7.43 2.04
N TRP A 63 12.80 7.62 0.79
CA TRP A 63 13.55 8.82 0.40
C TRP A 63 12.67 10.07 0.37
N HIS A 64 13.25 11.21 0.64
CA HIS A 64 12.56 12.52 0.72
C HIS A 64 11.87 12.97 -0.57
N ASP A 65 12.26 12.45 -1.73
CA ASP A 65 11.68 12.73 -3.05
C ASP A 65 10.92 11.53 -3.64
N ALA A 66 10.62 10.54 -2.82
CA ALA A 66 9.85 9.36 -3.21
C ALA A 66 8.47 9.75 -3.77
N LYS A 67 8.02 8.96 -4.73
CA LYS A 67 6.69 9.06 -5.32
C LYS A 67 5.87 7.83 -4.92
N PRO A 68 5.07 7.91 -3.85
CA PRO A 68 4.23 6.80 -3.44
C PRO A 68 3.10 6.58 -4.45
N TRP A 69 2.84 5.32 -4.75
CA TRP A 69 1.76 4.88 -5.61
C TRP A 69 0.70 4.15 -4.80
N GLY A 70 -0.57 4.50 -4.98
CA GLY A 70 -1.70 3.79 -4.41
C GLY A 70 -2.62 3.27 -5.50
N ASN A 71 -3.22 2.11 -5.31
CA ASN A 71 -4.25 1.58 -6.21
C ASN A 71 -5.63 2.12 -5.82
N GLY A 72 -5.85 3.37 -6.12
CA GLY A 72 -6.85 4.26 -5.56
C GLY A 72 -6.20 5.12 -4.48
N SER A 73 -5.25 5.98 -4.90
CA SER A 73 -4.39 6.76 -3.99
C SER A 73 -5.16 7.65 -3.02
N THR A 74 -6.37 8.10 -3.39
CA THR A 74 -7.28 8.83 -2.51
C THR A 74 -7.78 8.01 -1.32
N PHE A 75 -7.63 6.70 -1.35
CA PHE A 75 -7.91 5.81 -0.22
C PHE A 75 -6.62 5.45 0.52
N ASP A 76 -5.72 4.70 -0.09
CA ASP A 76 -4.52 4.17 0.56
C ASP A 76 -3.59 5.27 1.09
N ILE A 77 -3.26 6.25 0.25
CA ILE A 77 -2.34 7.32 0.62
C ILE A 77 -2.96 8.25 1.66
N THR A 78 -4.26 8.56 1.54
CA THR A 78 -4.98 9.39 2.53
C THR A 78 -4.99 8.73 3.91
N ILE A 79 -5.21 7.42 3.98
CA ILE A 79 -5.16 6.67 5.24
C ILE A 79 -3.75 6.70 5.84
N LEU A 80 -2.71 6.49 5.03
CA LEU A 80 -1.32 6.55 5.50
C LEU A 80 -0.95 7.95 6.01
N GLU A 81 -1.34 9.02 5.31
CA GLU A 81 -1.09 10.40 5.76
C GLU A 81 -1.81 10.70 7.07
N ALA A 82 -3.06 10.27 7.21
CA ALA A 82 -3.82 10.39 8.45
C ALA A 82 -3.15 9.63 9.61
N TRP A 83 -2.66 8.42 9.34
CA TRP A 83 -1.92 7.64 10.32
C TRP A 83 -0.62 8.31 10.75
N PHE A 84 0.22 8.79 9.81
CA PHE A 84 1.42 9.55 10.15
C PHE A 84 1.12 10.74 11.05
N ASN A 85 0.06 11.48 10.73
CA ASN A 85 -0.39 12.62 11.55
C ASN A 85 -0.82 12.17 12.96
N ALA A 86 -1.60 11.09 13.07
CA ALA A 86 -2.11 10.57 14.34
C ALA A 86 -0.99 10.08 15.27
N VAL A 87 0.06 9.45 14.73
CA VAL A 87 1.21 8.97 15.51
C VAL A 87 2.28 10.05 15.75
N GLY A 88 2.09 11.27 15.23
CA GLY A 88 3.02 12.38 15.41
C GLY A 88 4.34 12.23 14.67
N VAL A 89 4.37 11.47 13.59
CA VAL A 89 5.53 11.28 12.71
C VAL A 89 5.30 12.07 11.41
N ARG A 90 6.29 12.85 11.00
CA ARG A 90 6.18 13.61 9.76
C ARG A 90 6.04 12.66 8.56
N CYS A 91 5.02 12.89 7.73
CA CYS A 91 4.84 12.15 6.47
C CYS A 91 6.09 12.30 5.59
N PRO A 92 6.69 11.18 5.10
CA PRO A 92 7.99 11.21 4.45
C PRO A 92 7.95 11.68 2.99
N TRP A 93 6.77 11.79 2.37
CA TRP A 93 6.62 12.29 1.00
C TRP A 93 5.92 13.64 0.95
N LYS A 94 5.99 14.28 -0.20
CA LYS A 94 5.31 15.53 -0.49
C LYS A 94 3.99 15.24 -1.21
N PHE A 95 2.92 15.97 -0.91
CA PHE A 95 1.58 15.70 -1.46
C PHE A 95 1.56 15.67 -3.01
N TRP A 96 2.39 16.47 -3.67
CA TRP A 96 2.46 16.52 -5.14
C TRP A 96 3.23 15.34 -5.76
N ASN A 97 3.87 14.51 -4.94
CA ASN A 97 4.56 13.31 -5.38
C ASN A 97 3.66 12.08 -5.43
N VAL A 98 2.46 12.15 -4.88
CA VAL A 98 1.50 11.04 -4.88
C VAL A 98 1.10 10.66 -6.31
N ARG A 99 1.03 9.37 -6.58
CA ARG A 99 0.65 8.76 -7.86
C ARG A 99 -0.48 7.79 -7.67
N ASP A 100 -1.26 7.56 -8.75
CA ASP A 100 -2.41 6.67 -8.72
C ASP A 100 -2.32 5.61 -9.81
N VAL A 101 -2.36 4.34 -9.40
CA VAL A 101 -2.27 3.18 -10.28
C VAL A 101 -3.45 3.13 -11.26
N ARG A 102 -4.68 3.41 -10.81
CA ARG A 102 -5.88 3.35 -11.65
C ARG A 102 -5.82 4.39 -12.77
N THR A 103 -5.40 5.60 -12.45
CA THR A 103 -5.20 6.65 -13.45
C THR A 103 -4.14 6.25 -14.49
N ALA A 104 -3.02 5.68 -14.05
CA ALA A 104 -1.99 5.21 -14.97
C ALA A 104 -2.49 4.07 -15.87
N VAL A 105 -3.24 3.11 -15.32
CA VAL A 105 -3.86 2.01 -16.05
C VAL A 105 -4.77 2.54 -17.17
N ASP A 106 -5.62 3.51 -16.85
CA ASP A 106 -6.53 4.12 -17.83
C ASP A 106 -5.77 4.85 -18.94
N LEU A 107 -4.77 5.67 -18.58
CA LEU A 107 -3.98 6.44 -19.55
C LEU A 107 -3.13 5.56 -20.46
N LEU A 108 -2.64 4.44 -19.96
CA LEU A 108 -1.78 3.50 -20.72
C LEU A 108 -2.60 2.43 -21.45
N GLY A 109 -3.92 2.38 -21.27
CA GLY A 109 -4.76 1.36 -21.88
C GLY A 109 -4.45 -0.07 -21.41
N ILE A 110 -3.98 -0.21 -20.15
CA ILE A 110 -3.62 -1.51 -19.58
C ILE A 110 -4.87 -2.22 -19.08
N ASN A 111 -5.00 -3.52 -19.39
CA ASN A 111 -5.98 -4.38 -18.75
C ASN A 111 -5.29 -5.27 -17.70
N PRO A 112 -5.39 -4.98 -16.39
CA PRO A 112 -4.72 -5.75 -15.34
C PRO A 112 -5.10 -7.24 -15.32
N LYS A 113 -6.29 -7.59 -15.85
CA LYS A 113 -6.79 -8.98 -15.89
C LYS A 113 -6.05 -9.87 -16.90
N GLU A 114 -5.33 -9.28 -17.83
CA GLU A 114 -4.50 -10.01 -18.80
C GLU A 114 -3.16 -10.47 -18.23
N PHE A 115 -2.83 -10.03 -17.03
CA PHE A 115 -1.58 -10.37 -16.33
C PHE A 115 -1.83 -11.43 -15.28
N THR A 116 -1.10 -12.54 -15.38
CA THR A 116 -1.15 -13.60 -14.38
C THR A 116 -0.73 -13.06 -13.03
N ARG A 117 -1.58 -13.27 -12.02
CA ARG A 117 -1.30 -12.94 -10.64
C ARG A 117 -0.57 -14.10 -9.98
N ASP A 118 0.55 -13.78 -9.34
CA ASP A 118 1.27 -14.67 -8.45
C ASP A 118 0.96 -14.27 -7.00
N GLY A 119 0.89 -15.25 -6.08
CA GLY A 119 0.68 -15.01 -4.66
C GLY A 119 -0.78 -14.94 -4.20
N THR A 120 -0.97 -14.46 -2.98
CA THR A 120 -2.26 -14.44 -2.28
C THR A 120 -3.01 -13.14 -2.52
N TYR A 121 -4.30 -13.21 -2.84
CA TYR A 121 -5.17 -12.04 -2.93
C TYR A 121 -5.28 -11.35 -1.56
N HIS A 122 -5.26 -10.00 -1.58
CA HIS A 122 -5.33 -9.16 -0.39
C HIS A 122 -4.10 -9.27 0.54
N ASN A 123 -3.01 -9.87 0.07
CA ASN A 123 -1.70 -9.69 0.65
C ASN A 123 -1.07 -8.43 0.05
N ALA A 124 -0.70 -7.46 0.89
CA ALA A 124 -0.26 -6.14 0.45
C ALA A 124 0.99 -6.20 -0.46
N LEU A 125 1.95 -7.08 -0.14
CA LEU A 125 3.15 -7.25 -0.96
C LEU A 125 2.81 -7.87 -2.33
N ASP A 126 2.02 -8.93 -2.34
CA ASP A 126 1.62 -9.61 -3.58
C ASP A 126 0.78 -8.69 -4.48
N ASP A 127 -0.06 -7.84 -3.87
CA ASP A 127 -0.82 -6.81 -4.59
C ASP A 127 0.12 -5.78 -5.23
N CYS A 128 1.11 -5.29 -4.50
CA CYS A 128 2.12 -4.35 -5.04
C CYS A 128 2.92 -4.97 -6.17
N LEU A 129 3.41 -6.20 -6.03
CA LEU A 129 4.16 -6.91 -7.07
C LEU A 129 3.34 -7.09 -8.34
N HIS A 130 2.06 -7.41 -8.22
CA HIS A 130 1.16 -7.53 -9.37
C HIS A 130 0.96 -6.17 -10.06
N GLN A 131 0.79 -5.09 -9.30
CA GLN A 131 0.68 -3.73 -9.84
C GLN A 131 1.96 -3.30 -10.58
N ILE A 132 3.12 -3.56 -10.03
CA ILE A 132 4.42 -3.31 -10.69
C ILE A 132 4.48 -4.07 -12.02
N LYS A 133 4.09 -5.34 -12.04
CA LYS A 133 4.14 -6.20 -13.23
C LYS A 133 3.37 -5.59 -14.41
N TYR A 134 2.12 -5.20 -14.22
CA TYR A 134 1.33 -4.67 -15.32
C TYR A 134 1.69 -3.22 -15.68
N LEU A 135 2.04 -2.36 -14.71
CA LEU A 135 2.45 -0.98 -14.99
C LEU A 135 3.75 -0.92 -15.79
N THR A 136 4.76 -1.72 -15.41
CA THR A 136 6.05 -1.72 -16.12
C THR A 136 5.94 -2.36 -17.50
N SER A 137 5.00 -3.26 -17.72
CA SER A 137 4.73 -3.83 -19.05
C SER A 137 4.07 -2.81 -19.98
N GLY A 138 3.16 -1.97 -19.48
CA GLY A 138 2.52 -0.91 -20.26
C GLY A 138 3.47 0.21 -20.68
N THR A 139 4.46 0.55 -19.86
CA THR A 139 5.42 1.61 -20.18
C THR A 139 6.40 1.27 -21.31
N LYS A 140 6.55 -0.01 -21.65
CA LYS A 140 7.39 -0.45 -22.79
C LYS A 140 6.76 -0.16 -24.16
N THR A 141 5.51 0.26 -24.19
CA THR A 141 4.76 0.56 -25.42
C THR A 141 4.77 2.07 -25.75
N LEU A 142 5.33 2.88 -24.86
CA LEU A 142 5.54 4.33 -25.05
C LEU A 142 6.96 4.60 -25.54
#